data_822cb9542f1fb5553e27d27b055ae6bb
#
_entry.id   822cb9542f1fb5553e27d27b055ae6bb
#
_cell.length_a   1.000
_cell.length_b   1.000
_cell.length_c   1.000
_cell.angle_alpha   90.00
_cell.angle_beta   90.00
_cell.angle_gamma   90.00
#
_symmetry.space_group_name_H-M   'P 1'
#
loop_
_entity.id
_entity.type
_entity.pdbx_description
1 polymer ?
#
loop_
_entity_poly.entity_id
_entity_poly.type
_entity_poly.pdbx_seq_one_letter_code
_entity_poly.pdbx_strand_id
1 'polypeptide(L)'
;EIPNQATQPLFDAAARMGIGFYLGYAELCTENGQRHQFNTSILVDGNGTIIGKYRKIHLPGHSEHEPERPFQHLEKRYFETGNLGFPAFDAMDARLGMCLCNDRRWPETFRLLGLKGVEIVMVGYNTPVHYPLAPQMDHLQDFHNHLSLQAGAYQNGTWVAGAAKAGKEEGCDLIGGSCIVAPSGEIMVRCETLGDELISWSCNLDECREIQDNIFNFSIHREPQEYGALSEVTHKR
;
A
#
# COMPACT_ATOMS: atom_id res chain seq x y z
N GLU A 1 -2.97 8.12 -19.68
CA GLU A 1 -1.52 7.86 -19.62
C GLU A 1 -0.89 8.72 -18.53
N ILE A 2 0.21 8.24 -17.96
CA ILE A 2 1.04 8.95 -16.99
C ILE A 2 2.52 8.78 -17.42
N PRO A 3 3.39 9.82 -17.41
CA PRO A 3 3.01 11.20 -17.10
C PRO A 3 2.10 11.84 -18.15
N ASN A 4 1.40 12.88 -17.76
CA ASN A 4 0.59 13.74 -18.63
C ASN A 4 0.81 15.20 -18.24
N GLN A 5 0.15 16.14 -18.92
CA GLN A 5 0.35 17.57 -18.68
C GLN A 5 0.20 17.99 -17.21
N ALA A 6 -0.72 17.36 -16.46
CA ALA A 6 -0.94 17.68 -15.05
C ALA A 6 0.11 17.04 -14.11
N THR A 7 0.65 15.89 -14.48
CA THR A 7 1.61 15.16 -13.65
C THR A 7 3.06 15.36 -14.04
N GLN A 8 3.34 15.83 -15.27
CA GLN A 8 4.70 16.08 -15.77
C GLN A 8 5.56 16.93 -14.83
N PRO A 9 5.04 18.01 -14.21
CA PRO A 9 5.84 18.80 -13.28
C PRO A 9 6.40 18.03 -12.09
N LEU A 10 5.69 16.96 -11.66
CA LEU A 10 6.16 16.09 -10.57
C LEU A 10 7.36 15.24 -11.02
N PHE A 11 7.30 14.70 -12.25
CA PHE A 11 8.40 13.93 -12.85
C PHE A 11 9.64 14.80 -13.10
N ASP A 12 9.43 16.01 -13.60
CA ASP A 12 10.51 16.99 -13.81
C ASP A 12 11.17 17.40 -12.49
N ALA A 13 10.37 17.56 -11.42
CA ALA A 13 10.88 17.88 -10.10
C ALA A 13 11.70 16.71 -9.53
N ALA A 14 11.22 15.47 -9.66
CA ALA A 14 11.95 14.27 -9.26
C ALA A 14 13.32 14.20 -9.93
N ALA A 15 13.36 14.34 -11.25
CA ALA A 15 14.61 14.33 -12.02
C ALA A 15 15.57 15.47 -11.62
N ARG A 16 15.04 16.69 -11.41
CA ARG A 16 15.86 17.83 -11.00
C ARG A 16 16.46 17.69 -9.61
N MET A 17 15.69 17.06 -8.68
CA MET A 17 16.09 16.89 -7.29
C MET A 17 16.84 15.58 -7.03
N GLY A 18 16.83 14.64 -7.96
CA GLY A 18 17.38 13.30 -7.77
C GLY A 18 16.59 12.46 -6.76
N ILE A 19 15.27 12.68 -6.63
CA ILE A 19 14.40 12.03 -5.64
C ILE A 19 13.34 11.19 -6.36
N GLY A 20 13.29 9.89 -6.03
CA GLY A 20 12.21 9.03 -6.50
C GLY A 20 10.92 9.25 -5.71
N PHE A 21 9.79 8.81 -6.27
CA PHE A 21 8.50 8.88 -5.59
C PHE A 21 7.58 7.72 -5.94
N TYR A 22 6.65 7.47 -5.02
CA TYR A 22 5.50 6.59 -5.22
C TYR A 22 4.26 7.44 -5.51
N LEU A 23 3.44 7.05 -6.49
CA LEU A 23 2.22 7.77 -6.85
C LEU A 23 1.08 6.80 -7.14
N GLY A 24 -0.05 6.95 -6.42
CA GLY A 24 -1.30 6.27 -6.72
C GLY A 24 -2.17 7.05 -7.72
N TYR A 25 -2.84 6.35 -8.63
CA TYR A 25 -3.74 6.96 -9.61
C TYR A 25 -4.79 5.98 -10.14
N ALA A 26 -5.89 6.52 -10.69
CA ALA A 26 -6.86 5.73 -11.43
C ALA A 26 -6.33 5.47 -12.84
N GLU A 27 -6.00 4.22 -13.15
CA GLU A 27 -5.50 3.78 -14.45
C GLU A 27 -6.66 3.42 -15.39
N LEU A 28 -6.64 3.99 -16.59
CA LEU A 28 -7.42 3.54 -17.71
C LEU A 28 -6.46 3.02 -18.76
N CYS A 29 -6.56 1.74 -19.12
CA CYS A 29 -5.71 1.13 -20.13
C CYS A 29 -6.52 0.27 -21.11
N THR A 30 -5.90 -0.11 -22.21
CA THR A 30 -6.45 -1.06 -23.18
C THR A 30 -5.49 -2.24 -23.28
N GLU A 31 -5.97 -3.43 -22.94
CA GLU A 31 -5.23 -4.69 -23.06
C GLU A 31 -6.05 -5.64 -23.93
N ASN A 32 -5.42 -6.25 -24.92
CA ASN A 32 -6.06 -7.17 -25.88
C ASN A 32 -7.33 -6.60 -26.55
N GLY A 33 -7.35 -5.28 -26.79
CA GLY A 33 -8.48 -4.59 -27.40
C GLY A 33 -9.65 -4.27 -26.46
N GLN A 34 -9.54 -4.61 -25.17
CA GLN A 34 -10.55 -4.32 -24.14
C GLN A 34 -10.07 -3.19 -23.22
N ARG A 35 -11.01 -2.35 -22.79
CA ARG A 35 -10.73 -1.28 -21.83
C ARG A 35 -10.81 -1.84 -20.41
N HIS A 36 -9.80 -1.50 -19.62
CA HIS A 36 -9.67 -1.89 -18.22
C HIS A 36 -9.47 -0.67 -17.34
N GLN A 37 -9.94 -0.77 -16.11
CA GLN A 37 -9.82 0.28 -15.09
C GLN A 37 -9.22 -0.32 -13.82
N PHE A 38 -8.08 0.22 -13.38
CA PHE A 38 -7.40 -0.25 -12.19
C PHE A 38 -7.10 0.88 -11.21
N ASN A 39 -7.12 0.57 -9.93
CA ASN A 39 -6.49 1.41 -8.92
C ASN A 39 -5.00 1.04 -8.89
N THR A 40 -4.15 1.95 -9.34
CA THR A 40 -2.76 1.66 -9.69
C THR A 40 -1.81 2.55 -8.93
N SER A 41 -0.64 2.04 -8.58
CA SER A 41 0.50 2.85 -8.18
C SER A 41 1.69 2.62 -9.08
N ILE A 42 2.52 3.66 -9.21
CA ILE A 42 3.80 3.63 -9.90
C ILE A 42 4.91 4.01 -8.95
N LEU A 43 6.08 3.47 -9.23
CA LEU A 43 7.35 3.88 -8.64
C LEU A 43 8.15 4.62 -9.70
N VAL A 44 8.62 5.81 -9.36
CA VAL A 44 9.44 6.66 -10.23
C VAL A 44 10.79 6.84 -9.54
N ASP A 45 11.87 6.69 -10.30
CA ASP A 45 13.23 6.88 -9.80
C ASP A 45 13.65 8.36 -9.76
N GLY A 46 14.84 8.62 -9.22
CA GLY A 46 15.43 9.96 -9.15
C GLY A 46 15.79 10.57 -10.51
N ASN A 47 15.58 9.88 -11.63
CA ASN A 47 15.72 10.42 -12.98
C ASN A 47 14.35 10.79 -13.60
N GLY A 48 13.27 10.61 -12.84
CA GLY A 48 11.91 10.82 -13.34
C GLY A 48 11.41 9.69 -14.24
N THR A 49 12.00 8.49 -14.16
CA THR A 49 11.62 7.32 -14.95
C THR A 49 10.69 6.40 -14.16
N ILE A 50 9.59 5.95 -14.77
CA ILE A 50 8.73 4.93 -14.16
C ILE A 50 9.47 3.59 -14.23
N ILE A 51 9.80 3.05 -13.06
CA ILE A 51 10.54 1.79 -12.90
C ILE A 51 9.68 0.64 -12.39
N GLY A 52 8.48 0.94 -11.92
CA GLY A 52 7.57 -0.06 -11.39
C GLY A 52 6.10 0.34 -11.46
N LYS A 53 5.24 -0.67 -11.56
CA LYS A 53 3.79 -0.52 -11.53
C LYS A 53 3.18 -1.65 -10.68
N TYR A 54 2.20 -1.28 -9.87
CA TYR A 54 1.37 -2.19 -9.11
C TYR A 54 -0.11 -1.84 -9.31
N ARG A 55 -0.97 -2.83 -9.50
CA ARG A 55 -2.43 -2.69 -9.57
C ARG A 55 -3.04 -3.32 -8.33
N LYS A 56 -3.86 -2.58 -7.63
CA LYS A 56 -4.49 -3.00 -6.36
C LYS A 56 -5.27 -4.29 -6.49
N ILE A 57 -4.97 -5.25 -5.62
CA ILE A 57 -5.58 -6.59 -5.64
C ILE A 57 -6.78 -6.65 -4.70
N HIS A 58 -6.68 -6.12 -3.49
CA HIS A 58 -7.75 -6.21 -2.49
C HIS A 58 -8.64 -4.97 -2.52
N LEU A 59 -9.57 -4.93 -3.46
CA LEU A 59 -10.55 -3.84 -3.58
C LEU A 59 -11.55 -3.91 -2.40
N PRO A 60 -11.70 -2.84 -1.59
CA PRO A 60 -12.70 -2.78 -0.54
C PRO A 60 -14.08 -2.43 -1.07
N GLY A 61 -15.08 -2.50 -0.18
CA GLY A 61 -16.42 -2.03 -0.45
C GLY A 61 -17.24 -2.94 -1.35
N HIS A 62 -18.10 -2.35 -2.15
CA HIS A 62 -19.11 -3.02 -2.95
C HIS A 62 -19.21 -2.45 -4.37
N SER A 63 -19.89 -3.15 -5.28
CA SER A 63 -20.10 -2.75 -6.67
C SER A 63 -21.48 -2.10 -6.90
N GLU A 64 -22.49 -2.51 -6.14
CA GLU A 64 -23.84 -2.05 -6.32
C GLU A 64 -24.02 -0.64 -5.77
N HIS A 65 -24.70 0.22 -6.56
CA HIS A 65 -25.04 1.56 -6.12
C HIS A 65 -26.25 1.51 -5.19
N GLU A 66 -26.06 2.02 -3.97
CA GLU A 66 -27.09 2.05 -2.92
C GLU A 66 -27.39 3.52 -2.55
N PRO A 67 -28.28 4.21 -3.28
CA PRO A 67 -28.47 5.66 -3.15
C PRO A 67 -28.96 6.11 -1.77
N GLU A 68 -29.61 5.22 -1.01
CA GLU A 68 -30.07 5.51 0.36
C GLU A 68 -28.96 5.49 1.42
N ARG A 69 -27.75 5.04 1.06
CA ARG A 69 -26.63 5.08 1.97
C ARG A 69 -25.99 6.46 2.01
N PRO A 70 -25.79 7.06 3.18
CA PRO A 70 -25.15 8.37 3.31
C PRO A 70 -23.68 8.37 2.85
N PHE A 71 -23.05 7.20 2.86
CA PHE A 71 -21.69 6.99 2.36
C PHE A 71 -21.57 5.63 1.68
N GLN A 72 -20.97 5.59 0.50
CA GLN A 72 -20.75 4.37 -0.26
C GLN A 72 -19.28 4.17 -0.60
N HIS A 73 -18.77 2.98 -0.35
CA HIS A 73 -17.41 2.59 -0.74
C HIS A 73 -17.47 1.74 -2.01
N LEU A 74 -17.52 2.40 -3.17
CA LEU A 74 -17.82 1.81 -4.48
C LEU A 74 -16.57 1.40 -5.28
N GLU A 75 -15.46 1.07 -4.64
CA GLU A 75 -14.20 0.80 -5.34
C GLU A 75 -14.33 -0.38 -6.31
N LYS A 76 -15.08 -1.43 -5.93
CA LYS A 76 -15.38 -2.58 -6.80
C LYS A 76 -16.28 -2.25 -8.01
N ARG A 77 -16.95 -1.09 -8.00
CA ARG A 77 -17.72 -0.60 -9.13
C ARG A 77 -16.84 0.06 -10.19
N TYR A 78 -15.78 0.71 -9.75
CA TYR A 78 -14.93 1.53 -10.63
C TYR A 78 -13.71 0.78 -11.13
N PHE A 79 -13.21 -0.19 -10.36
CA PHE A 79 -11.95 -0.85 -10.64
C PHE A 79 -12.07 -2.37 -10.68
N GLU A 80 -11.25 -2.96 -11.53
CA GLU A 80 -11.01 -4.39 -11.60
C GLU A 80 -9.90 -4.80 -10.63
N THR A 81 -9.90 -6.07 -10.22
CA THR A 81 -8.82 -6.65 -9.43
C THR A 81 -7.50 -6.60 -10.22
N GLY A 82 -6.45 -6.14 -9.58
CA GLY A 82 -5.12 -6.04 -10.20
C GLY A 82 -4.60 -7.38 -10.70
N ASN A 83 -3.93 -7.37 -11.85
CA ASN A 83 -3.47 -8.56 -12.57
C ASN A 83 -1.93 -8.66 -12.69
N LEU A 84 -1.18 -7.83 -11.95
CA LEU A 84 0.29 -7.81 -11.97
C LEU A 84 0.92 -8.57 -10.79
N GLY A 85 0.10 -9.12 -9.89
CA GLY A 85 0.57 -9.73 -8.64
C GLY A 85 1.19 -8.69 -7.70
N PHE A 86 2.14 -9.13 -6.87
CA PHE A 86 2.91 -8.28 -5.95
C PHE A 86 4.37 -8.23 -6.43
N PRO A 87 4.73 -7.34 -7.36
CA PRO A 87 6.09 -7.23 -7.88
C PRO A 87 7.03 -6.58 -6.86
N ALA A 88 8.33 -6.92 -6.98
CA ALA A 88 9.42 -6.24 -6.29
C ALA A 88 10.31 -5.56 -7.34
N PHE A 89 10.92 -4.43 -6.98
CA PHE A 89 11.70 -3.58 -7.88
C PHE A 89 13.03 -3.25 -7.24
N ASP A 90 14.14 -3.50 -7.94
CA ASP A 90 15.47 -3.10 -7.50
C ASP A 90 15.77 -1.70 -8.03
N ALA A 91 15.81 -0.72 -7.13
CA ALA A 91 16.04 0.68 -7.48
C ALA A 91 16.47 1.50 -6.27
N MET A 92 17.22 2.58 -6.52
CA MET A 92 17.64 3.53 -5.47
C MET A 92 18.36 2.82 -4.30
N ASP A 93 19.21 1.86 -4.64
CA ASP A 93 20.00 1.03 -3.71
C ASP A 93 19.17 0.20 -2.71
N ALA A 94 17.90 -0.08 -3.05
CA ALA A 94 16.99 -0.87 -2.23
C ALA A 94 16.11 -1.79 -3.09
N ARG A 95 15.59 -2.85 -2.46
CA ARG A 95 14.53 -3.68 -3.03
C ARG A 95 13.17 -3.22 -2.54
N LEU A 96 12.40 -2.63 -3.43
CA LEU A 96 11.18 -1.89 -3.14
C LEU A 96 9.92 -2.68 -3.50
N GLY A 97 8.87 -2.52 -2.69
CA GLY A 97 7.54 -3.04 -2.95
C GLY A 97 6.47 -1.98 -2.80
N MET A 98 5.33 -2.21 -3.42
CA MET A 98 4.19 -1.32 -3.34
C MET A 98 2.92 -2.08 -2.99
N CYS A 99 2.04 -1.43 -2.22
CA CYS A 99 0.64 -1.82 -2.08
C CYS A 99 -0.25 -0.59 -1.93
N LEU A 100 -1.57 -0.77 -2.01
CA LEU A 100 -2.54 0.33 -1.98
C LEU A 100 -3.61 0.10 -0.92
N CYS A 101 -3.74 1.05 -0.02
CA CYS A 101 -4.86 1.20 0.92
C CYS A 101 -5.24 -0.14 1.60
N ASN A 102 -6.32 -0.77 1.15
CA ASN A 102 -6.87 -2.00 1.73
C ASN A 102 -5.90 -3.20 1.67
N ASP A 103 -4.97 -3.23 0.73
CA ASP A 103 -3.96 -4.31 0.63
C ASP A 103 -3.18 -4.49 1.94
N ARG A 104 -2.92 -3.39 2.68
CA ARG A 104 -2.17 -3.45 3.94
C ARG A 104 -2.85 -4.26 5.04
N ARG A 105 -4.18 -4.47 4.92
CA ARG A 105 -4.98 -5.24 5.88
C ARG A 105 -4.93 -6.75 5.64
N TRP A 106 -4.33 -7.18 4.53
CA TRP A 106 -4.20 -8.58 4.14
C TRP A 106 -2.77 -9.06 4.38
N PRO A 107 -2.55 -9.97 5.33
CA PRO A 107 -1.21 -10.48 5.65
C PRO A 107 -0.46 -11.02 4.44
N GLU A 108 -1.18 -11.59 3.48
CA GLU A 108 -0.63 -12.15 2.24
C GLU A 108 0.13 -11.10 1.42
N THR A 109 -0.33 -9.84 1.42
CA THR A 109 0.34 -8.74 0.72
C THR A 109 1.78 -8.58 1.20
N PHE A 110 1.95 -8.39 2.49
CA PHE A 110 3.29 -8.21 3.08
C PHE A 110 4.11 -9.49 3.00
N ARG A 111 3.47 -10.66 3.21
CA ARG A 111 4.17 -11.95 3.12
C ARG A 111 4.73 -12.20 1.72
N LEU A 112 3.97 -11.93 0.66
CA LEU A 112 4.42 -12.11 -0.71
C LEU A 112 5.55 -11.14 -1.08
N LEU A 113 5.51 -9.90 -0.58
CA LEU A 113 6.59 -8.94 -0.74
C LEU A 113 7.84 -9.35 0.06
N GLY A 114 7.67 -9.76 1.32
CA GLY A 114 8.77 -10.25 2.17
C GLY A 114 9.47 -11.47 1.60
N LEU A 115 8.73 -12.44 1.03
CA LEU A 115 9.29 -13.61 0.35
C LEU A 115 10.10 -13.25 -0.90
N LYS A 116 9.91 -12.07 -1.46
CA LYS A 116 10.70 -11.52 -2.56
C LYS A 116 11.88 -10.69 -2.08
N GLY A 117 12.12 -10.63 -0.77
CA GLY A 117 13.20 -9.88 -0.16
C GLY A 117 13.01 -8.36 -0.23
N VAL A 118 11.76 -7.88 -0.25
CA VAL A 118 11.48 -6.43 -0.23
C VAL A 118 11.96 -5.83 1.09
N GLU A 119 12.75 -4.76 0.98
CA GLU A 119 13.33 -4.05 2.12
C GLU A 119 12.45 -2.86 2.54
N ILE A 120 11.77 -2.20 1.58
CA ILE A 120 10.85 -1.09 1.86
C ILE A 120 9.53 -1.32 1.12
N VAL A 121 8.42 -1.32 1.84
CA VAL A 121 7.06 -1.33 1.28
C VAL A 121 6.45 0.05 1.37
N MET A 122 6.05 0.61 0.24
CA MET A 122 5.34 1.89 0.15
C MET A 122 3.83 1.65 0.07
N VAL A 123 3.08 2.37 0.89
CA VAL A 123 1.62 2.21 1.03
C VAL A 123 0.94 3.57 0.97
N GLY A 124 0.19 3.85 -0.09
CA GLY A 124 -0.66 5.04 -0.17
C GLY A 124 -2.11 4.71 0.19
N TYR A 125 -2.78 5.56 0.98
CA TYR A 125 -4.18 5.31 1.36
C TYR A 125 -4.95 6.59 1.70
N ASN A 126 -6.27 6.53 1.48
CA ASN A 126 -7.25 7.55 1.85
C ASN A 126 -8.42 6.88 2.60
N THR A 127 -8.13 6.30 3.74
CA THR A 127 -9.10 5.52 4.52
C THR A 127 -10.09 6.43 5.24
N PRO A 128 -11.42 6.24 5.05
CA PRO A 128 -12.42 6.97 5.82
C PRO A 128 -12.44 6.52 7.28
N VAL A 129 -12.79 7.45 8.17
CA VAL A 129 -13.04 7.14 9.59
C VAL A 129 -14.28 6.27 9.73
N HIS A 130 -15.36 6.66 9.04
CA HIS A 130 -16.63 5.95 9.12
C HIS A 130 -16.65 4.68 8.26
N TYR A 131 -16.98 3.55 8.88
CA TYR A 131 -17.17 2.28 8.19
C TYR A 131 -18.64 1.84 8.28
N PRO A 132 -19.45 2.05 7.23
CA PRO A 132 -20.91 1.86 7.29
C PRO A 132 -21.37 0.47 7.68
N LEU A 133 -20.60 -0.57 7.38
CA LEU A 133 -20.93 -1.96 7.70
C LEU A 133 -20.58 -2.35 9.15
N ALA A 134 -19.76 -1.56 9.84
CA ALA A 134 -19.37 -1.79 11.22
C ALA A 134 -19.06 -0.46 11.93
N PRO A 135 -20.04 0.47 12.07
CA PRO A 135 -19.81 1.81 12.63
C PRO A 135 -19.31 1.77 14.08
N GLN A 136 -19.58 0.71 14.81
CA GLN A 136 -19.02 0.49 16.14
C GLN A 136 -17.49 0.35 16.16
N MET A 137 -16.86 0.16 15.00
CA MET A 137 -15.41 0.04 14.85
C MET A 137 -14.72 1.36 14.44
N ASP A 138 -15.47 2.45 14.21
CA ASP A 138 -14.94 3.72 13.74
C ASP A 138 -13.82 4.25 14.66
N HIS A 139 -13.99 4.13 15.97
CA HIS A 139 -12.99 4.55 16.96
C HIS A 139 -11.69 3.74 16.93
N LEU A 140 -11.65 2.61 16.23
CA LEU A 140 -10.48 1.75 16.08
C LEU A 140 -9.76 1.92 14.74
N GLN A 141 -10.23 2.80 13.85
CA GLN A 141 -9.66 2.90 12.49
C GLN A 141 -8.18 3.30 12.50
N ASP A 142 -7.79 4.25 13.35
CA ASP A 142 -6.38 4.63 13.50
C ASP A 142 -5.55 3.46 14.09
N PHE A 143 -6.04 2.82 15.14
CA PHE A 143 -5.40 1.63 15.73
C PHE A 143 -5.22 0.51 14.69
N HIS A 144 -6.28 0.16 13.95
CA HIS A 144 -6.21 -0.91 12.93
C HIS A 144 -5.26 -0.54 11.79
N ASN A 145 -5.17 0.75 11.44
CA ASN A 145 -4.21 1.23 10.46
C ASN A 145 -2.78 0.92 10.89
N HIS A 146 -2.38 1.42 12.06
CA HIS A 146 -1.03 1.24 12.58
C HIS A 146 -0.72 -0.23 12.89
N LEU A 147 -1.68 -0.98 13.47
CA LEU A 147 -1.53 -2.42 13.71
C LEU A 147 -1.18 -3.18 12.42
N SER A 148 -1.87 -2.87 11.32
CA SER A 148 -1.63 -3.53 10.03
C SER A 148 -0.24 -3.22 9.48
N LEU A 149 0.21 -1.97 9.56
CA LEU A 149 1.53 -1.54 9.09
C LEU A 149 2.65 -2.12 9.96
N GLN A 150 2.48 -2.09 11.30
CA GLN A 150 3.45 -2.63 12.26
C GLN A 150 3.59 -4.16 12.14
N ALA A 151 2.46 -4.88 12.06
CA ALA A 151 2.47 -6.32 11.84
C ALA A 151 3.09 -6.68 10.48
N GLY A 152 2.76 -5.93 9.44
CA GLY A 152 3.34 -6.09 8.10
C GLY A 152 4.85 -5.91 8.09
N ALA A 153 5.35 -4.87 8.77
CA ALA A 153 6.77 -4.61 8.92
C ALA A 153 7.48 -5.74 9.67
N TYR A 154 7.05 -6.01 10.90
CA TYR A 154 7.72 -6.95 11.80
C TYR A 154 7.73 -8.39 11.26
N GLN A 155 6.57 -8.91 10.87
CA GLN A 155 6.44 -10.30 10.42
C GLN A 155 7.17 -10.60 9.10
N ASN A 156 7.63 -9.57 8.39
CA ASN A 156 8.32 -9.73 7.11
C ASN A 156 9.71 -9.09 7.09
N GLY A 157 10.15 -8.48 8.19
CA GLY A 157 11.44 -7.85 8.32
C GLY A 157 11.66 -6.75 7.27
N THR A 158 10.68 -5.85 7.12
CA THR A 158 10.71 -4.81 6.09
C THR A 158 10.35 -3.45 6.68
N TRP A 159 10.95 -2.38 6.18
CA TRP A 159 10.48 -1.03 6.43
C TRP A 159 9.13 -0.82 5.75
N VAL A 160 8.25 -0.05 6.38
CA VAL A 160 6.97 0.34 5.78
C VAL A 160 6.81 1.84 5.84
N ALA A 161 6.64 2.47 4.68
CA ALA A 161 6.33 3.89 4.55
C ALA A 161 4.86 4.07 4.15
N GLY A 162 4.03 4.45 5.10
CA GLY A 162 2.60 4.70 4.91
C GLY A 162 2.31 6.18 4.69
N ALA A 163 1.77 6.54 3.52
CA ALA A 163 1.34 7.89 3.17
C ALA A 163 -0.18 7.97 3.12
N ALA A 164 -0.76 8.69 4.05
CA ALA A 164 -2.20 8.83 4.23
C ALA A 164 -2.73 10.18 3.75
N LYS A 165 -3.88 10.18 3.11
CA LYS A 165 -4.68 11.40 3.03
C LYS A 165 -5.33 11.67 4.38
N ALA A 166 -5.26 12.92 4.84
CA ALA A 166 -5.82 13.38 6.10
C ALA A 166 -6.90 14.44 5.90
N GLY A 167 -7.64 14.78 6.95
CA GLY A 167 -8.64 15.83 6.95
C GLY A 167 -10.00 15.39 6.42
N LYS A 168 -10.69 16.28 5.74
CA LYS A 168 -12.05 16.05 5.24
C LYS A 168 -12.14 16.26 3.73
N GLU A 169 -12.75 15.31 3.03
CA GLU A 169 -13.01 15.39 1.60
C GLU A 169 -14.48 15.05 1.31
N GLU A 170 -15.20 15.97 0.66
CA GLU A 170 -16.61 15.81 0.28
C GLU A 170 -17.52 15.29 1.43
N GLY A 171 -17.25 15.80 2.64
CA GLY A 171 -18.01 15.40 3.84
C GLY A 171 -17.49 14.14 4.53
N CYS A 172 -16.54 13.43 3.95
CA CYS A 172 -15.93 12.23 4.52
C CYS A 172 -14.68 12.61 5.33
N ASP A 173 -14.65 12.22 6.60
CA ASP A 173 -13.46 12.36 7.45
C ASP A 173 -12.48 11.22 7.18
N LEU A 174 -11.22 11.56 6.94
CA LEU A 174 -10.14 10.62 6.64
C LEU A 174 -9.20 10.48 7.84
N ILE A 175 -8.72 9.24 8.09
CA ILE A 175 -7.96 8.93 9.31
C ILE A 175 -6.59 9.61 9.38
N GLY A 176 -5.97 9.99 8.25
CA GLY A 176 -4.57 10.42 8.25
C GLY A 176 -3.64 9.31 8.76
N GLY A 177 -2.74 9.67 9.67
CA GLY A 177 -1.85 8.71 10.33
C GLY A 177 -0.73 8.20 9.44
N SER A 178 -0.18 9.03 8.55
CA SER A 178 1.05 8.72 7.82
C SER A 178 2.17 8.37 8.80
N CYS A 179 2.92 7.32 8.52
CA CYS A 179 4.01 6.89 9.41
C CYS A 179 5.10 6.11 8.66
N ILE A 180 6.26 6.01 9.28
CA ILE A 180 7.35 5.14 8.87
C ILE A 180 7.57 4.12 10.00
N VAL A 181 7.50 2.83 9.64
CA VAL A 181 7.63 1.70 10.58
C VAL A 181 8.88 0.92 10.26
N ALA A 182 9.68 0.64 11.30
CA ALA A 182 10.90 -0.15 11.21
C ALA A 182 10.62 -1.65 11.06
N PRO A 183 11.60 -2.46 10.61
CA PRO A 183 11.48 -3.92 10.58
C PRO A 183 11.19 -4.56 11.94
N SER A 184 11.50 -3.88 13.05
CA SER A 184 11.12 -4.27 14.41
C SER A 184 9.61 -4.14 14.71
N GLY A 185 8.85 -3.42 13.84
CA GLY A 185 7.45 -3.06 14.07
C GLY A 185 7.25 -1.74 14.84
N GLU A 186 8.33 -1.05 15.22
CA GLU A 186 8.25 0.24 15.88
C GLU A 186 7.90 1.35 14.88
N ILE A 187 7.00 2.25 15.28
CA ILE A 187 6.72 3.47 14.53
C ILE A 187 7.83 4.47 14.83
N MET A 188 8.70 4.72 13.88
CA MET A 188 9.85 5.62 14.04
C MET A 188 9.44 7.08 14.00
N VAL A 189 8.46 7.40 13.17
CA VAL A 189 7.88 8.73 13.04
C VAL A 189 6.47 8.62 12.47
N ARG A 190 5.57 9.50 12.91
CA ARG A 190 4.21 9.61 12.37
C ARG A 190 3.76 11.06 12.30
N CYS A 191 2.80 11.33 11.43
CA CYS A 191 2.07 12.59 11.40
C CYS A 191 1.13 12.68 12.60
N GLU A 192 1.10 13.84 13.24
CA GLU A 192 0.31 14.09 14.46
C GLU A 192 -0.95 14.90 14.19
N THR A 193 -1.07 15.49 13.00
CA THR A 193 -2.20 16.37 12.64
C THR A 193 -3.03 15.79 11.50
N LEU A 194 -4.20 16.38 11.27
CA LEU A 194 -5.05 16.11 10.10
C LEU A 194 -4.87 17.17 8.99
N GLY A 195 -3.86 18.03 9.11
CA GLY A 195 -3.43 18.96 8.06
C GLY A 195 -2.31 18.37 7.19
N ASP A 196 -1.77 19.22 6.30
CA ASP A 196 -0.60 18.88 5.51
C ASP A 196 0.63 18.80 6.42
N GLU A 197 1.32 17.67 6.38
CA GLU A 197 2.47 17.40 7.23
C GLU A 197 3.51 16.57 6.48
N LEU A 198 4.79 16.84 6.71
CA LEU A 198 5.91 16.09 6.15
C LEU A 198 6.69 15.41 7.27
N ILE A 199 6.88 14.12 7.14
CA ILE A 199 7.77 13.32 8.01
C ILE A 199 8.88 12.69 7.19
N SER A 200 10.03 12.46 7.82
CA SER A 200 11.17 11.78 7.20
C SER A 200 11.90 10.90 8.20
N TRP A 201 12.51 9.85 7.71
CA TRP A 201 13.34 8.93 8.48
C TRP A 201 14.47 8.35 7.63
N SER A 202 15.62 8.12 8.22
CA SER A 202 16.73 7.41 7.55
C SER A 202 16.60 5.91 7.84
N CYS A 203 16.17 5.15 6.83
CA CYS A 203 15.97 3.70 6.95
C CYS A 203 17.30 2.97 6.78
N ASN A 204 17.74 2.28 7.83
CA ASN A 204 18.88 1.36 7.75
C ASN A 204 18.42 0.00 7.22
N LEU A 205 18.78 -0.36 5.99
CA LEU A 205 18.30 -1.58 5.34
C LEU A 205 18.90 -2.85 5.94
N ASP A 206 20.03 -2.77 6.67
CA ASP A 206 20.59 -3.93 7.34
C ASP A 206 19.68 -4.46 8.47
N GLU A 207 18.83 -3.62 9.06
CA GLU A 207 17.84 -4.05 10.05
C GLU A 207 16.82 -5.05 9.48
N CYS A 208 16.56 -4.99 8.17
CA CYS A 208 15.72 -5.99 7.51
C CYS A 208 16.33 -7.39 7.61
N ARG A 209 17.65 -7.49 7.39
CA ARG A 209 18.38 -8.76 7.44
C ARG A 209 18.44 -9.32 8.85
N GLU A 210 18.62 -8.48 9.86
CA GLU A 210 18.62 -8.91 11.25
C GLU A 210 17.33 -9.64 11.63
N ILE A 211 16.19 -9.13 11.20
CA ILE A 211 14.89 -9.76 11.45
C ILE A 211 14.69 -11.00 10.55
N GLN A 212 15.01 -10.90 9.26
CA GLN A 212 14.80 -11.97 8.29
C GLN A 212 15.71 -13.17 8.53
N ASP A 213 16.95 -12.95 8.93
CA ASP A 213 17.93 -14.03 9.10
C ASP A 213 17.83 -14.70 10.46
N ASN A 214 17.42 -13.96 11.51
CA ASN A 214 17.44 -14.46 12.89
C ASN A 214 16.06 -14.87 13.40
N ILE A 215 15.03 -14.01 13.23
CA ILE A 215 13.70 -14.23 13.83
C ILE A 215 12.77 -14.94 12.84
N PHE A 216 12.69 -14.42 11.61
CA PHE A 216 11.82 -14.93 10.55
C PHE A 216 12.60 -15.49 9.36
N ASN A 217 13.53 -16.37 9.60
CA ASN A 217 14.25 -17.03 8.50
C ASN A 217 13.30 -17.92 7.71
N PHE A 218 12.76 -17.34 6.62
CA PHE A 218 11.71 -17.99 5.83
C PHE A 218 12.16 -19.28 5.16
N SER A 219 13.46 -19.39 4.83
CA SER A 219 14.03 -20.58 4.20
C SER A 219 14.14 -21.76 5.16
N ILE A 220 14.24 -21.50 6.46
CA ILE A 220 14.39 -22.51 7.51
C ILE A 220 13.09 -22.83 8.22
N HIS A 221 12.26 -21.80 8.49
CA HIS A 221 11.14 -21.92 9.42
C HIS A 221 9.77 -22.00 8.76
N ARG A 222 9.66 -21.72 7.45
CA ARG A 222 8.37 -21.86 6.75
C ARG A 222 8.12 -23.31 6.36
N GLU A 223 6.85 -23.69 6.47
CA GLU A 223 6.34 -25.00 6.05
C GLU A 223 5.33 -24.83 4.90
N PRO A 224 5.78 -24.49 3.67
CA PRO A 224 4.90 -24.13 2.54
C PRO A 224 3.88 -25.21 2.20
N GLN A 225 4.20 -26.49 2.41
CA GLN A 225 3.32 -27.64 2.18
C GLN A 225 2.06 -27.61 3.03
N GLU A 226 2.09 -26.92 4.20
CA GLU A 226 0.94 -26.78 5.09
C GLU A 226 0.04 -25.58 4.74
N TYR A 227 0.46 -24.74 3.77
CA TYR A 227 -0.22 -23.48 3.43
C TYR A 227 -1.12 -23.58 2.19
N GLY A 228 -1.35 -24.77 1.64
CA GLY A 228 -2.16 -24.96 0.43
C GLY A 228 -3.54 -24.33 0.49
N ALA A 229 -4.18 -24.38 1.68
CA ALA A 229 -5.48 -23.78 1.90
C ALA A 229 -5.53 -22.25 1.66
N LEU A 230 -4.41 -21.54 1.76
CA LEU A 230 -4.37 -20.10 1.47
C LEU A 230 -4.61 -19.77 0.01
N SER A 231 -4.29 -20.69 -0.91
CA SER A 231 -4.50 -20.51 -2.35
C SER A 231 -5.77 -21.18 -2.89
N GLU A 232 -6.33 -22.13 -2.15
CA GLU A 232 -7.43 -22.99 -2.62
C GLU A 232 -8.79 -22.60 -2.03
N VAL A 233 -8.80 -22.07 -0.80
CA VAL A 233 -10.04 -21.80 -0.07
C VAL A 233 -10.44 -20.33 -0.19
N THR A 234 -11.52 -20.09 -0.93
CA THR A 234 -12.33 -18.90 -0.76
C THR A 234 -13.48 -19.24 0.20
N HIS A 235 -13.54 -18.58 1.36
CA HIS A 235 -14.59 -18.82 2.33
C HIS A 235 -15.96 -18.48 1.71
N LYS A 236 -16.71 -19.52 1.37
CA LYS A 236 -18.12 -19.39 0.98
C LYS A 236 -18.97 -19.58 2.23
N ARG A 237 -19.64 -18.54 2.65
CA ARG A 237 -20.78 -18.65 3.58
C ARG A 237 -22.03 -19.03 2.80
#